data_a6c2b86297d6be942239cdd29d6986a9
#
_entry.id   a6c2b86297d6be942239cdd29d6986a9
#
_cell.length_a   1.000
_cell.length_b   1.000
_cell.length_c   1.000
_cell.angle_alpha   90.00
_cell.angle_beta   90.00
_cell.angle_gamma   90.00
#
_symmetry.space_group_name_H-M   'P 1'
#
loop_
_entity.id
_entity.type
_entity.pdbx_description
1 polymer ?
#
loop_
_entity_poly.entity_id
_entity_poly.type
_entity_poly.pdbx_seq_one_letter_code
_entity_poly.pdbx_strand_id
1 'polypeptide(L)'
;LATKVEVEGEGGSITLPFQDYFVRQRCEPKLKAIHFVGRETAQPHPQFLASLQDPDLDLIVICPSNPFLSIDPILALPGIRGILQKTTVPVVAISPIIGGAAVKGPTAKIMAELGLKMNSITVADYYQDIVSGFILDRRDAGEADAIRQIIPRVGVAQTLMQTLQDKMELARETLDFVGLDV
;
A
#
# COMPACT_ATOMS: atom_id res chain seq x y z
N LEU A 1 5.34 17.87 -1.61
CA LEU A 1 5.48 16.64 -2.42
C LEU A 1 4.37 16.57 -3.45
N ALA A 2 4.71 16.34 -4.73
CA ALA A 2 3.74 16.19 -5.82
C ALA A 2 4.01 14.88 -6.57
N THR A 3 2.96 14.07 -6.77
CA THR A 3 3.07 12.86 -7.57
C THR A 3 2.99 13.22 -9.06
N LYS A 4 4.01 12.83 -9.81
CA LYS A 4 4.05 12.90 -11.28
C LYS A 4 4.27 11.51 -11.84
N VAL A 5 3.78 11.29 -13.06
CA VAL A 5 3.93 10.02 -13.76
C VAL A 5 4.66 10.24 -15.08
N GLU A 6 5.59 9.38 -15.38
CA GLU A 6 6.21 9.29 -16.68
C GLU A 6 5.43 8.28 -17.52
N VAL A 7 5.01 8.69 -18.70
CA VAL A 7 4.20 7.86 -19.60
C VAL A 7 4.81 7.87 -21.01
N GLU A 8 4.44 6.87 -21.81
CA GLU A 8 4.77 6.81 -23.23
C GLU A 8 3.99 7.87 -24.01
N GLY A 9 4.69 8.69 -24.81
CA GLY A 9 4.12 9.76 -25.63
C GLY A 9 4.65 9.73 -27.05
N GLU A 10 4.07 10.57 -27.94
CA GLU A 10 4.55 10.75 -29.29
C GLU A 10 5.98 11.31 -29.29
N GLY A 11 6.94 10.49 -29.74
CA GLY A 11 8.35 10.88 -29.80
C GLY A 11 9.17 10.61 -28.52
N GLY A 12 8.64 9.92 -27.51
CA GLY A 12 9.38 9.56 -26.31
C GLY A 12 8.54 9.53 -25.03
N SER A 13 9.20 9.72 -23.89
CA SER A 13 8.49 9.81 -22.61
C SER A 13 8.06 11.25 -22.31
N ILE A 14 6.87 11.39 -21.75
CA ILE A 14 6.37 12.65 -21.21
C ILE A 14 6.05 12.53 -19.73
N THR A 15 6.23 13.59 -18.96
CA THR A 15 5.91 13.63 -17.54
C THR A 15 4.63 14.42 -17.32
N LEU A 16 3.64 13.81 -16.68
CA LEU A 16 2.34 14.39 -16.40
C LEU A 16 2.13 14.55 -14.88
N PRO A 17 1.42 15.60 -14.43
CA PRO A 17 0.82 15.59 -13.11
C PRO A 17 -0.10 14.36 -12.95
N PHE A 18 -0.07 13.72 -11.78
CA PHE A 18 -0.90 12.52 -11.54
C PHE A 18 -2.38 12.76 -11.83
N GLN A 19 -2.92 13.93 -11.47
CA GLN A 19 -4.33 14.25 -11.71
C GLN A 19 -4.68 14.34 -13.21
N ASP A 20 -3.76 14.83 -14.03
CA ASP A 20 -3.97 14.86 -15.49
C ASP A 20 -3.99 13.44 -16.05
N TYR A 21 -3.04 12.60 -15.66
CA TYR A 21 -2.99 11.19 -16.05
C TYR A 21 -4.23 10.41 -15.58
N PHE A 22 -4.60 10.56 -14.30
CA PHE A 22 -5.69 9.78 -13.71
C PHE A 22 -7.09 10.25 -14.16
N VAL A 23 -7.33 11.57 -14.14
CA VAL A 23 -8.66 12.14 -14.38
C VAL A 23 -8.87 12.45 -15.86
N ARG A 24 -7.98 13.24 -16.48
CA ARG A 24 -8.16 13.68 -17.87
C ARG A 24 -7.89 12.57 -18.85
N GLN A 25 -6.78 11.85 -18.66
CA GLN A 25 -6.36 10.78 -19.58
C GLN A 25 -6.82 9.40 -19.13
N ARG A 26 -7.60 9.29 -18.05
CA ARG A 26 -8.21 8.03 -17.55
C ARG A 26 -7.23 6.87 -17.44
N CYS A 27 -5.97 7.16 -17.14
CA CYS A 27 -4.86 6.21 -17.13
C CYS A 27 -4.62 5.50 -18.48
N GLU A 28 -5.07 6.05 -19.63
CA GLU A 28 -4.87 5.42 -20.93
C GLU A 28 -3.41 5.32 -21.36
N PRO A 29 -2.57 6.39 -21.22
CA PRO A 29 -1.17 6.29 -21.60
C PRO A 29 -0.44 5.22 -20.80
N LYS A 30 0.51 4.53 -21.44
CA LYS A 30 1.33 3.52 -20.79
C LYS A 30 2.29 4.16 -19.78
N LEU A 31 2.17 3.76 -18.53
CA LEU A 31 3.00 4.25 -17.44
C LEU A 31 4.39 3.60 -17.50
N LYS A 32 5.43 4.41 -17.35
CA LYS A 32 6.84 3.98 -17.27
C LYS A 32 7.42 4.12 -15.87
N ALA A 33 7.09 5.23 -15.18
CA ALA A 33 7.58 5.50 -13.84
C ALA A 33 6.65 6.42 -13.05
N ILE A 34 6.80 6.40 -11.73
CA ILE A 34 6.13 7.31 -10.80
C ILE A 34 7.20 8.11 -10.07
N HIS A 35 7.04 9.41 -9.99
CA HIS A 35 7.98 10.34 -9.37
C HIS A 35 7.32 11.15 -8.26
N PHE A 36 7.99 11.29 -7.15
CA PHE A 36 7.56 12.12 -6.02
C PHE A 36 8.43 13.39 -5.98
N VAL A 37 8.00 14.40 -6.71
CA VAL A 37 8.74 15.66 -6.88
C VAL A 37 8.63 16.52 -5.62
N GLY A 38 9.75 17.04 -5.15
CA GLY A 38 9.84 17.84 -3.93
C GLY A 38 9.93 17.02 -2.64
N ARG A 39 10.12 15.69 -2.73
CA ARG A 39 10.28 14.83 -1.55
C ARG A 39 11.44 15.25 -0.66
N GLU A 40 12.51 15.81 -1.24
CA GLU A 40 13.74 16.21 -0.54
C GLU A 40 13.51 17.38 0.44
N THR A 41 12.51 18.22 0.15
CA THR A 41 12.16 19.40 0.96
C THR A 41 10.80 19.28 1.64
N ALA A 42 10.03 18.25 1.30
CA ALA A 42 8.74 17.99 1.94
C ALA A 42 8.93 17.60 3.39
N GLN A 43 8.00 18.03 4.23
CA GLN A 43 7.96 17.64 5.63
C GLN A 43 6.65 16.93 5.92
N PRO A 44 6.69 15.80 6.66
CA PRO A 44 5.49 15.19 7.19
C PRO A 44 4.77 16.16 8.13
N HIS A 45 3.45 16.09 8.16
CA HIS A 45 2.67 16.92 9.09
C HIS A 45 3.10 16.62 10.53
N PRO A 46 3.35 17.63 11.39
CA PRO A 46 3.83 17.40 12.75
C PRO A 46 2.97 16.46 13.59
N GLN A 47 1.64 16.56 13.48
CA GLN A 47 0.73 15.66 14.19
C GLN A 47 0.83 14.21 13.68
N PHE A 48 1.06 13.99 12.38
CA PHE A 48 1.28 12.66 11.84
C PHE A 48 2.55 12.02 12.40
N LEU A 49 3.64 12.81 12.48
CA LEU A 49 4.88 12.35 13.12
C LEU A 49 4.68 12.05 14.61
N ALA A 50 3.99 12.93 15.32
CA ALA A 50 3.68 12.73 16.73
C ALA A 50 2.86 11.45 16.96
N SER A 51 1.84 11.18 16.11
CA SER A 51 1.04 9.95 16.20
C SER A 51 1.87 8.69 15.93
N LEU A 52 2.83 8.72 14.99
CA LEU A 52 3.71 7.57 14.73
C LEU A 52 4.73 7.30 15.85
N GLN A 53 4.96 8.28 16.73
CA GLN A 53 5.90 8.22 17.83
C GLN A 53 5.21 8.23 19.19
N ASP A 54 3.88 8.13 19.21
CA ASP A 54 3.09 8.11 20.43
C ASP A 54 3.43 6.84 21.23
N PRO A 55 3.80 6.95 22.52
CA PRO A 55 4.09 5.80 23.38
C PRO A 55 2.85 4.90 23.61
N ASP A 56 1.65 5.44 23.43
CA ASP A 56 0.39 4.71 23.60
C ASP A 56 -0.14 4.13 22.24
N LEU A 57 0.69 4.16 21.18
CA LEU A 57 0.35 3.60 19.88
C LEU A 57 0.48 2.07 19.90
N ASP A 58 -0.63 1.36 19.74
CA ASP A 58 -0.69 -0.10 19.80
C ASP A 58 -0.51 -0.78 18.42
N LEU A 59 -0.89 -0.10 17.33
CA LEU A 59 -0.91 -0.69 15.99
C LEU A 59 -0.82 0.37 14.90
N ILE A 60 -0.08 0.08 13.84
CA ILE A 60 -0.09 0.83 12.59
C ILE A 60 -0.67 -0.06 11.49
N VAL A 61 -1.71 0.41 10.80
CA VAL A 61 -2.36 -0.32 9.70
C VAL A 61 -2.13 0.41 8.37
N ILE A 62 -1.52 -0.30 7.41
CA ILE A 62 -1.52 0.09 6.00
C ILE A 62 -2.78 -0.49 5.38
N CYS A 63 -3.81 0.37 5.20
CA CYS A 63 -5.10 -0.03 4.65
C CYS A 63 -4.97 -0.56 3.22
N PRO A 64 -5.92 -1.41 2.74
CA PRO A 64 -5.88 -1.99 1.40
C PRO A 64 -6.08 -0.92 0.33
N SER A 65 -4.98 -0.36 -0.14
CA SER A 65 -4.94 0.73 -1.11
C SER A 65 -3.83 0.48 -2.14
N ASN A 66 -3.84 1.27 -3.22
CA ASN A 66 -2.80 1.17 -4.24
C ASN A 66 -1.42 1.48 -3.64
N PRO A 67 -0.46 0.54 -3.64
CA PRO A 67 0.85 0.75 -3.04
C PRO A 67 1.58 1.95 -3.62
N PHE A 68 1.55 2.10 -4.93
CA PHE A 68 2.36 3.07 -5.67
C PHE A 68 1.77 4.48 -5.69
N LEU A 69 0.43 4.60 -5.70
CA LEU A 69 -0.26 5.89 -5.85
C LEU A 69 -0.82 6.44 -4.54
N SER A 70 -1.14 5.57 -3.58
CA SER A 70 -1.78 5.97 -2.32
C SER A 70 -0.84 5.89 -1.14
N ILE A 71 -0.04 4.84 -1.04
CA ILE A 71 0.83 4.59 0.11
C ILE A 71 2.22 5.18 -0.11
N ASP A 72 2.81 4.99 -1.28
CA ASP A 72 4.15 5.52 -1.59
C ASP A 72 4.30 7.02 -1.41
N PRO A 73 3.33 7.87 -1.77
CA PRO A 73 3.45 9.31 -1.48
C PRO A 73 3.65 9.63 0.00
N ILE A 74 3.12 8.78 0.89
CA ILE A 74 3.29 8.90 2.34
C ILE A 74 4.68 8.37 2.74
N LEU A 75 5.05 7.18 2.23
CA LEU A 75 6.34 6.56 2.53
C LEU A 75 7.53 7.33 1.97
N ALA A 76 7.32 8.09 0.87
CA ALA A 76 8.34 8.93 0.25
C ALA A 76 8.64 10.22 1.05
N LEU A 77 7.82 10.57 2.04
CA LEU A 77 8.12 11.68 2.93
C LEU A 77 9.37 11.38 3.78
N PRO A 78 10.27 12.38 3.96
CA PRO A 78 11.49 12.18 4.73
C PRO A 78 11.24 11.59 6.12
N GLY A 79 11.97 10.52 6.44
CA GLY A 79 11.94 9.88 7.76
C GLY A 79 10.82 8.86 7.98
N ILE A 80 9.71 8.90 7.23
CA ILE A 80 8.54 8.03 7.50
C ILE A 80 8.91 6.54 7.38
N ARG A 81 9.51 6.12 6.26
CA ARG A 81 9.91 4.71 6.09
C ARG A 81 10.90 4.26 7.18
N GLY A 82 11.85 5.14 7.55
CA GLY A 82 12.80 4.86 8.62
C GLY A 82 12.17 4.76 10.02
N ILE A 83 11.07 5.48 10.28
CA ILE A 83 10.28 5.33 11.51
C ILE A 83 9.61 3.95 11.52
N LEU A 84 8.94 3.57 10.43
CA LEU A 84 8.26 2.28 10.31
C LEU A 84 9.23 1.09 10.43
N GLN A 85 10.45 1.21 9.89
CA GLN A 85 11.48 0.17 10.01
C GLN A 85 12.01 -0.02 11.43
N LYS A 86 11.96 1.02 12.26
CA LYS A 86 12.54 1.02 13.60
C LYS A 86 11.51 0.87 14.72
N THR A 87 10.24 1.02 14.41
CA THR A 87 9.19 0.91 15.42
C THR A 87 9.10 -0.49 15.99
N THR A 88 8.80 -0.58 17.27
CA THR A 88 8.43 -1.83 17.95
C THR A 88 6.93 -2.10 17.90
N VAL A 89 6.14 -1.09 17.53
CA VAL A 89 4.70 -1.21 17.34
C VAL A 89 4.44 -2.10 16.11
N PRO A 90 3.53 -3.06 16.18
CA PRO A 90 3.16 -3.86 15.02
C PRO A 90 2.73 -2.99 13.84
N VAL A 91 3.30 -3.23 12.66
CA VAL A 91 2.87 -2.62 11.40
C VAL A 91 2.25 -3.72 10.55
N VAL A 92 0.97 -3.60 10.26
CA VAL A 92 0.22 -4.60 9.48
C VAL A 92 -0.25 -3.99 8.16
N ALA A 93 0.09 -4.62 7.04
CA ALA A 93 -0.47 -4.25 5.75
C ALA A 93 -1.60 -5.21 5.36
N ILE A 94 -2.66 -4.66 4.75
CA ILE A 94 -3.76 -5.42 4.19
C ILE A 94 -3.67 -5.36 2.66
N SER A 95 -3.69 -6.52 2.02
CA SER A 95 -3.57 -6.60 0.56
C SER A 95 -4.73 -5.91 -0.16
N PRO A 96 -4.47 -5.09 -1.18
CA PRO A 96 -5.50 -4.57 -2.08
C PRO A 96 -5.87 -5.57 -3.20
N ILE A 97 -5.22 -6.73 -3.26
CA ILE A 97 -5.48 -7.78 -4.26
C ILE A 97 -6.49 -8.75 -3.70
N ILE A 98 -7.49 -9.11 -4.52
CA ILE A 98 -8.55 -10.05 -4.18
C ILE A 98 -8.80 -10.99 -5.36
N GLY A 99 -8.54 -12.29 -5.19
CA GLY A 99 -8.69 -13.29 -6.24
C GLY A 99 -7.77 -13.01 -7.44
N GLY A 100 -6.54 -12.57 -7.19
CA GLY A 100 -5.57 -12.24 -8.22
C GLY A 100 -5.91 -10.97 -9.02
N ALA A 101 -6.83 -10.13 -8.52
CA ALA A 101 -7.25 -8.89 -9.17
C ALA A 101 -7.27 -7.71 -8.20
N ALA A 102 -7.00 -6.51 -8.71
CA ALA A 102 -7.20 -5.28 -7.95
C ALA A 102 -8.67 -4.88 -7.95
N VAL A 103 -9.23 -4.59 -6.78
CA VAL A 103 -10.67 -4.32 -6.62
C VAL A 103 -11.08 -2.99 -7.24
N LYS A 104 -10.21 -1.98 -7.22
CA LYS A 104 -10.49 -0.63 -7.70
C LYS A 104 -9.27 0.07 -8.27
N GLY A 105 -9.54 1.00 -9.18
CA GLY A 105 -8.53 1.90 -9.74
C GLY A 105 -7.53 1.22 -10.69
N PRO A 106 -6.46 1.93 -11.06
CA PRO A 106 -5.51 1.48 -12.07
C PRO A 106 -4.42 0.54 -11.53
N THR A 107 -4.59 -0.04 -10.32
CA THR A 107 -3.55 -0.88 -9.69
C THR A 107 -3.10 -2.01 -10.59
N ALA A 108 -4.06 -2.71 -11.21
CA ALA A 108 -3.79 -3.81 -12.15
C ALA A 108 -2.94 -3.36 -13.33
N LYS A 109 -3.35 -2.28 -13.98
CA LYS A 109 -2.64 -1.69 -15.12
C LYS A 109 -1.24 -1.25 -14.72
N ILE A 110 -1.11 -0.54 -13.59
CA ILE A 110 0.17 -0.04 -13.09
C ILE A 110 1.13 -1.19 -12.79
N MET A 111 0.68 -2.22 -12.07
CA MET A 111 1.52 -3.39 -11.79
C MET A 111 2.00 -4.05 -13.10
N ALA A 112 1.10 -4.27 -14.05
CA ALA A 112 1.44 -4.86 -15.34
C ALA A 112 2.46 -4.00 -16.13
N GLU A 113 2.28 -2.68 -16.15
CA GLU A 113 3.16 -1.74 -16.87
C GLU A 113 4.53 -1.57 -16.20
N LEU A 114 4.59 -1.73 -14.88
CA LEU A 114 5.84 -1.80 -14.12
C LEU A 114 6.50 -3.20 -14.16
N GLY A 115 5.93 -4.16 -14.90
CA GLY A 115 6.45 -5.53 -14.99
C GLY A 115 6.26 -6.36 -13.72
N LEU A 116 5.33 -5.98 -12.85
CA LEU A 116 5.05 -6.64 -11.59
C LEU A 116 3.90 -7.64 -11.74
N LYS A 117 3.99 -8.78 -11.06
CA LYS A 117 2.90 -9.75 -10.98
C LYS A 117 1.77 -9.19 -10.13
N MET A 118 0.52 -9.37 -10.60
CA MET A 118 -0.66 -8.97 -9.84
C MET A 118 -1.08 -10.07 -8.87
N ASN A 119 -0.47 -10.09 -7.70
CA ASN A 119 -0.79 -11.00 -6.62
C ASN A 119 -0.41 -10.38 -5.27
N SER A 120 -0.87 -10.99 -4.17
CA SER A 120 -0.57 -10.51 -2.82
C SER A 120 0.89 -10.73 -2.42
N ILE A 121 1.58 -11.70 -3.03
CA ILE A 121 3.02 -11.93 -2.80
C ILE A 121 3.83 -10.69 -3.20
N THR A 122 3.55 -10.12 -4.38
CA THR A 122 4.23 -8.90 -4.86
C THR A 122 4.00 -7.72 -3.93
N VAL A 123 2.80 -7.58 -3.37
CA VAL A 123 2.49 -6.51 -2.41
C VAL A 123 3.20 -6.75 -1.08
N ALA A 124 3.28 -7.99 -0.63
CA ALA A 124 4.02 -8.36 0.58
C ALA A 124 5.52 -8.06 0.43
N ASP A 125 6.11 -8.48 -0.69
CA ASP A 125 7.53 -8.20 -1.03
C ASP A 125 7.81 -6.69 -1.05
N TYR A 126 6.85 -5.90 -1.56
CA TYR A 126 6.97 -4.44 -1.62
C TYR A 126 7.04 -3.76 -0.24
N TYR A 127 6.37 -4.34 0.76
CA TYR A 127 6.31 -3.81 2.13
C TYR A 127 7.20 -4.53 3.14
N GLN A 128 7.94 -5.57 2.73
CA GLN A 128 8.66 -6.48 3.63
C GLN A 128 9.60 -5.81 4.64
N ASP A 129 10.14 -4.65 4.28
CA ASP A 129 11.09 -3.92 5.13
C ASP A 129 10.44 -3.02 6.20
N ILE A 130 9.10 -2.83 6.12
CA ILE A 130 8.37 -1.93 7.03
C ILE A 130 7.22 -2.58 7.77
N VAL A 131 6.81 -3.81 7.42
CA VAL A 131 5.68 -4.48 8.07
C VAL A 131 6.13 -5.70 8.87
N SER A 132 5.49 -5.94 10.00
CA SER A 132 5.65 -7.13 10.83
C SER A 132 4.54 -8.16 10.61
N GLY A 133 3.45 -7.76 9.93
CA GLY A 133 2.31 -8.62 9.59
C GLY A 133 1.66 -8.24 8.27
N PHE A 134 1.04 -9.23 7.64
CA PHE A 134 0.35 -9.07 6.36
C PHE A 134 -0.97 -9.85 6.35
N ILE A 135 -2.05 -9.21 5.92
CA ILE A 135 -3.36 -9.83 5.78
C ILE A 135 -3.73 -9.86 4.31
N LEU A 136 -4.09 -11.05 3.80
CA LEU A 136 -4.57 -11.23 2.42
C LEU A 136 -6.01 -11.75 2.40
N ASP A 137 -6.67 -11.59 1.25
CA ASP A 137 -8.05 -12.05 1.08
C ASP A 137 -8.14 -13.57 1.09
N ARG A 138 -9.27 -14.10 1.56
CA ARG A 138 -9.57 -15.56 1.58
C ARG A 138 -9.47 -16.21 0.20
N ARG A 139 -9.74 -15.46 -0.87
CA ARG A 139 -9.61 -15.95 -2.25
C ARG A 139 -8.17 -16.19 -2.68
N ASP A 140 -7.24 -15.51 -2.03
CA ASP A 140 -5.80 -15.62 -2.29
C ASP A 140 -5.07 -16.44 -1.22
N ALA A 141 -5.80 -17.17 -0.35
CA ALA A 141 -5.25 -17.93 0.78
C ALA A 141 -4.12 -18.90 0.38
N GLY A 142 -4.14 -19.39 -0.87
CA GLY A 142 -3.06 -20.23 -1.43
C GLY A 142 -1.69 -19.54 -1.51
N GLU A 143 -1.63 -18.21 -1.41
CA GLU A 143 -0.38 -17.44 -1.42
C GLU A 143 0.24 -17.28 -0.02
N ALA A 144 -0.49 -17.64 1.04
CA ALA A 144 -0.10 -17.38 2.42
C ALA A 144 1.27 -18.00 2.80
N ASP A 145 1.55 -19.22 2.36
CA ASP A 145 2.82 -19.90 2.68
C ASP A 145 4.01 -19.24 2.00
N ALA A 146 3.84 -18.75 0.77
CA ALA A 146 4.87 -17.99 0.07
C ALA A 146 5.12 -16.65 0.76
N ILE A 147 4.05 -15.97 1.22
CA ILE A 147 4.17 -14.70 1.94
C ILE A 147 4.85 -14.90 3.31
N ARG A 148 4.63 -16.02 4.00
CA ARG A 148 5.33 -16.34 5.27
C ARG A 148 6.84 -16.46 5.14
N GLN A 149 7.36 -16.69 3.94
CA GLN A 149 8.81 -16.67 3.70
C GLN A 149 9.37 -15.23 3.62
N ILE A 150 8.50 -14.24 3.46
CA ILE A 150 8.84 -12.82 3.32
C ILE A 150 8.52 -12.07 4.62
N ILE A 151 7.30 -12.27 5.15
CA ILE A 151 6.79 -11.60 6.35
C ILE A 151 6.37 -12.67 7.36
N PRO A 152 6.87 -12.63 8.61
CA PRO A 152 6.71 -13.74 9.56
C PRO A 152 5.27 -14.00 10.00
N ARG A 153 4.43 -12.94 10.04
CA ARG A 153 3.02 -13.07 10.46
C ARG A 153 2.09 -12.84 9.26
N VAL A 154 1.29 -13.85 8.90
CA VAL A 154 0.34 -13.79 7.79
C VAL A 154 -1.04 -14.22 8.24
N GLY A 155 -2.01 -13.34 8.06
CA GLY A 155 -3.43 -13.55 8.30
C GLY A 155 -4.20 -13.70 6.99
N VAL A 156 -5.33 -14.44 7.06
CA VAL A 156 -6.26 -14.60 5.94
C VAL A 156 -7.65 -14.15 6.42
N ALA A 157 -8.18 -13.11 5.80
CA ALA A 157 -9.43 -12.47 6.19
C ALA A 157 -10.33 -12.20 4.97
N GLN A 158 -11.58 -11.78 5.21
CA GLN A 158 -12.44 -11.18 4.19
C GLN A 158 -12.02 -9.71 4.03
N THR A 159 -11.22 -9.40 3.00
CA THR A 159 -10.73 -8.02 2.82
C THR A 159 -11.62 -7.15 1.92
N LEU A 160 -12.60 -7.73 1.23
CA LEU A 160 -13.55 -6.99 0.41
C LEU A 160 -14.59 -6.29 1.29
N MET A 161 -14.49 -4.99 1.41
CA MET A 161 -15.40 -4.14 2.20
C MET A 161 -16.49 -3.52 1.32
N GLN A 162 -17.67 -4.12 1.29
CA GLN A 162 -18.85 -3.61 0.56
C GLN A 162 -19.82 -2.86 1.50
N THR A 163 -19.95 -3.35 2.72
CA THR A 163 -20.86 -2.82 3.74
C THR A 163 -20.09 -2.24 4.91
N LEU A 164 -20.80 -1.54 5.81
CA LEU A 164 -20.22 -1.13 7.09
C LEU A 164 -19.82 -2.33 7.94
N GLN A 165 -20.63 -3.39 7.91
CA GLN A 165 -20.32 -4.62 8.65
C GLN A 165 -19.00 -5.24 8.20
N ASP A 166 -18.74 -5.34 6.88
CA ASP A 166 -17.47 -5.86 6.36
C ASP A 166 -16.26 -5.04 6.87
N LYS A 167 -16.41 -3.70 6.95
CA LYS A 167 -15.35 -2.83 7.48
C LYS A 167 -15.08 -3.09 8.96
N MET A 168 -16.15 -3.27 9.74
CA MET A 168 -16.03 -3.55 11.17
C MET A 168 -15.42 -4.92 11.42
N GLU A 169 -15.81 -5.94 10.64
CA GLU A 169 -15.26 -7.29 10.73
C GLU A 169 -13.78 -7.32 10.38
N LEU A 170 -13.39 -6.69 9.26
CA LEU A 170 -11.97 -6.61 8.89
C LEU A 170 -11.15 -5.84 9.94
N ALA A 171 -11.69 -4.78 10.53
CA ALA A 171 -11.02 -4.05 11.60
C ALA A 171 -10.80 -4.95 12.82
N ARG A 172 -11.82 -5.69 13.26
CA ARG A 172 -11.70 -6.65 14.38
C ARG A 172 -10.70 -7.76 14.08
N GLU A 173 -10.83 -8.42 12.91
CA GLU A 173 -9.88 -9.45 12.49
C GLU A 173 -8.43 -8.92 12.44
N THR A 174 -8.25 -7.64 12.12
CA THR A 174 -6.92 -7.00 12.12
C THR A 174 -6.39 -6.77 13.54
N LEU A 175 -7.25 -6.36 14.49
CA LEU A 175 -6.88 -6.18 15.89
C LEU A 175 -6.59 -7.53 16.56
N ASP A 176 -7.46 -8.51 16.37
CA ASP A 176 -7.27 -9.89 16.86
C ASP A 176 -5.97 -10.50 16.33
N PHE A 177 -5.63 -10.21 15.06
CA PHE A 177 -4.41 -10.70 14.43
C PHE A 177 -3.14 -10.25 15.16
N VAL A 178 -3.16 -9.09 15.79
CA VAL A 178 -2.03 -8.59 16.59
C VAL A 178 -2.19 -8.82 18.09
N GLY A 179 -3.33 -9.38 18.53
CA GLY A 179 -3.62 -9.70 19.93
C GLY A 179 -4.16 -8.52 20.72
N LEU A 180 -4.82 -7.58 20.05
CA LEU A 180 -5.54 -6.47 20.68
C LEU A 180 -7.03 -6.84 20.78
N ASP A 181 -7.52 -6.99 22.01
CA ASP A 181 -8.93 -7.24 22.30
C ASP A 181 -9.76 -5.96 22.11
N VAL A 182 -10.97 -6.08 21.49
CA VAL A 182 -11.93 -4.98 21.29
C VAL A 182 -13.26 -5.30 21.94
#